data_794786459aff94c45d5c60caa4b34524
#
_entry.id   794786459aff94c45d5c60caa4b34524
#
_cell.length_a   1.000
_cell.length_b   1.000
_cell.length_c   1.000
_cell.angle_alpha   90.00
_cell.angle_beta   90.00
_cell.angle_gamma   90.00
#
_symmetry.space_group_name_H-M   'P 1'
#
loop_
_entity.id
_entity.type
_entity.pdbx_description
1 polymer ?
#
loop_
_entity_poly.entity_id
_entity_poly.type
_entity_poly.pdbx_seq_one_letter_code
_entity_poly.pdbx_strand_id
1 'polypeptide(L)'
;ITLPDTTGTLLDENSSVPAANLTGTIATARLGTGSAGSGNFLRGDGSWQTAGSTSASDLTSGTLSSARLPAGSIIQVVHATDIVATAIASTSYTDIGLSASITPQTNSKVLIIADLQTHLASGNYGYWVQLMRDSTAASSNVATDPSVSYYDNSGSTDVRQQSTFTFLDSSVGGNGSTSITYKIQAKTVAGRSVAFSASEAPAMITLMEIKG
;
A
#
# COMPACT_ATOMS: atom_id res chain seq x y z
N ILE A 1 -19.12 40.22 -59.08
CA ILE A 1 -18.03 39.29 -58.67
C ILE A 1 -16.70 39.93 -59.11
N THR A 2 -15.88 40.30 -58.13
CA THR A 2 -14.53 40.78 -58.40
C THR A 2 -13.62 39.57 -58.54
N LEU A 3 -13.06 39.32 -59.71
CA LEU A 3 -12.08 38.26 -59.90
C LEU A 3 -10.71 38.72 -59.44
N PRO A 4 -9.86 37.80 -58.95
CA PRO A 4 -8.49 38.14 -58.58
C PRO A 4 -7.71 38.74 -59.74
N ASP A 5 -6.92 39.78 -59.48
CA ASP A 5 -6.12 40.50 -60.47
C ASP A 5 -4.83 39.71 -60.86
N THR A 6 -4.66 38.51 -60.34
CA THR A 6 -3.56 37.60 -60.63
C THR A 6 -4.07 36.29 -61.19
N THR A 7 -3.27 35.63 -62.03
CA THR A 7 -3.56 34.28 -62.54
C THR A 7 -3.73 33.32 -61.35
N GLY A 8 -4.95 32.93 -61.06
CA GLY A 8 -5.32 31.97 -60.02
C GLY A 8 -6.42 31.02 -60.51
N THR A 9 -6.44 29.82 -59.98
CA THR A 9 -7.54 28.88 -60.25
C THR A 9 -8.70 29.20 -59.32
N LEU A 10 -9.91 29.44 -59.91
CA LEU A 10 -11.13 29.49 -59.15
C LEU A 10 -11.49 28.09 -58.68
N LEU A 11 -11.57 27.89 -57.38
CA LEU A 11 -11.98 26.63 -56.82
C LEU A 11 -13.52 26.59 -56.73
N ASP A 12 -14.09 25.50 -57.26
CA ASP A 12 -15.51 25.19 -57.12
C ASP A 12 -15.74 24.27 -55.91
N GLU A 13 -16.97 23.91 -55.69
CA GLU A 13 -17.38 23.05 -54.56
C GLU A 13 -16.79 21.63 -54.59
N ASN A 14 -16.30 21.19 -55.78
CA ASN A 14 -15.69 19.89 -55.99
C ASN A 14 -14.15 19.93 -56.02
N SER A 15 -13.58 21.12 -55.93
CA SER A 15 -12.12 21.31 -56.00
C SER A 15 -11.45 20.96 -54.66
N SER A 16 -10.38 20.15 -54.74
CA SER A 16 -9.56 19.90 -53.54
C SER A 16 -8.48 20.98 -53.39
N VAL A 17 -8.35 21.53 -52.20
CA VAL A 17 -7.27 22.45 -51.84
C VAL A 17 -6.12 21.66 -51.20
N PRO A 18 -4.94 21.61 -51.78
CA PRO A 18 -3.80 20.97 -51.14
C PRO A 18 -3.52 21.62 -49.78
N ALA A 19 -3.22 20.80 -48.75
CA ALA A 19 -2.92 21.30 -47.42
C ALA A 19 -1.78 22.33 -47.36
N ALA A 20 -0.81 22.21 -48.28
CA ALA A 20 0.29 23.17 -48.43
C ALA A 20 -0.16 24.60 -48.82
N ASN A 21 -1.36 24.75 -49.37
CA ASN A 21 -1.92 26.04 -49.76
C ASN A 21 -2.80 26.68 -48.65
N LEU A 22 -2.98 25.98 -47.54
CA LEU A 22 -3.71 26.49 -46.37
C LEU A 22 -2.74 27.23 -45.47
N THR A 23 -2.81 28.55 -45.44
CA THR A 23 -2.01 29.41 -44.58
C THR A 23 -2.89 29.98 -43.45
N GLY A 24 -2.31 30.09 -42.26
CA GLY A 24 -3.03 30.57 -41.05
C GLY A 24 -3.69 29.47 -40.25
N THR A 25 -4.57 29.84 -39.32
CA THR A 25 -5.27 28.93 -38.43
C THR A 25 -6.65 28.54 -38.95
N ILE A 26 -6.89 27.24 -39.09
CA ILE A 26 -8.24 26.75 -39.40
C ILE A 26 -9.07 26.79 -38.12
N ALA A 27 -10.23 27.46 -38.15
CA ALA A 27 -11.14 27.49 -37.02
C ALA A 27 -11.51 26.04 -36.62
N THR A 28 -11.40 25.73 -35.35
CA THR A 28 -11.64 24.37 -34.81
C THR A 28 -13.03 23.82 -35.11
N ALA A 29 -14.02 24.70 -35.24
CA ALA A 29 -15.38 24.34 -35.67
C ALA A 29 -15.46 23.77 -37.11
N ARG A 30 -14.41 23.93 -37.94
CA ARG A 30 -14.32 23.37 -39.27
C ARG A 30 -13.54 22.05 -39.33
N LEU A 31 -12.93 21.66 -38.24
CA LEU A 31 -12.09 20.46 -38.19
C LEU A 31 -12.85 19.23 -37.72
N GLY A 32 -14.03 19.41 -37.10
CA GLY A 32 -14.79 18.28 -36.59
C GLY A 32 -16.08 18.69 -35.90
N THR A 33 -16.84 17.69 -35.49
CA THR A 33 -18.11 17.86 -34.75
C THR A 33 -17.86 17.87 -33.23
N GLY A 34 -18.68 18.62 -32.48
CA GLY A 34 -18.52 18.78 -31.02
C GLY A 34 -17.75 20.04 -30.66
N SER A 35 -17.34 20.16 -29.41
CA SER A 35 -16.65 21.33 -28.87
C SER A 35 -15.17 21.11 -28.77
N ALA A 36 -14.38 21.90 -29.48
CA ALA A 36 -12.93 21.94 -29.31
C ALA A 36 -12.57 22.74 -28.06
N GLY A 37 -11.87 22.13 -27.13
CA GLY A 37 -11.37 22.75 -25.90
C GLY A 37 -9.96 22.30 -25.58
N SER A 38 -9.30 22.95 -24.63
CA SER A 38 -7.90 22.62 -24.26
C SER A 38 -7.71 21.20 -23.72
N GLY A 39 -8.79 20.55 -23.29
CA GLY A 39 -8.78 19.15 -22.84
C GLY A 39 -9.29 18.14 -23.88
N ASN A 40 -9.56 18.57 -25.12
CA ASN A 40 -10.13 17.71 -26.14
C ASN A 40 -9.12 17.44 -27.27
N PHE A 41 -9.25 16.31 -27.93
CA PHE A 41 -8.51 15.95 -29.12
C PHE A 41 -9.47 15.57 -30.27
N LEU A 42 -9.04 15.78 -31.50
CA LEU A 42 -9.78 15.38 -32.68
C LEU A 42 -9.53 13.91 -32.97
N ARG A 43 -10.58 13.12 -33.02
CA ARG A 43 -10.52 11.69 -33.37
C ARG A 43 -10.51 11.50 -34.90
N GLY A 44 -10.10 10.31 -35.31
CA GLY A 44 -10.10 9.93 -36.73
C GLY A 44 -11.49 9.88 -37.40
N ASP A 45 -12.56 9.88 -36.61
CA ASP A 45 -13.96 9.98 -37.05
C ASP A 45 -14.43 11.45 -37.22
N GLY A 46 -13.56 12.42 -37.00
CA GLY A 46 -13.86 13.83 -37.13
C GLY A 46 -14.60 14.40 -35.89
N SER A 47 -14.65 13.70 -34.76
CA SER A 47 -15.27 14.21 -33.54
C SER A 47 -14.24 14.72 -32.53
N TRP A 48 -14.58 15.81 -31.80
CA TRP A 48 -13.80 16.29 -30.66
C TRP A 48 -14.21 15.53 -29.40
N GLN A 49 -13.23 14.89 -28.76
CA GLN A 49 -13.43 14.11 -27.52
C GLN A 49 -12.46 14.55 -26.43
N THR A 50 -12.87 14.40 -25.19
CA THR A 50 -12.02 14.69 -24.03
C THR A 50 -10.79 13.78 -24.05
N ALA A 51 -9.61 14.37 -23.85
CA ALA A 51 -8.38 13.62 -23.69
C ALA A 51 -8.39 12.84 -22.38
N GLY A 52 -8.02 11.58 -22.47
CA GLY A 52 -7.97 10.66 -21.32
C GLY A 52 -9.22 9.80 -21.21
N SER A 53 -9.03 8.60 -20.68
CA SER A 53 -10.10 7.65 -20.42
C SER A 53 -10.58 7.76 -18.98
N THR A 54 -11.90 7.72 -18.77
CA THR A 54 -12.53 7.52 -17.46
C THR A 54 -12.83 6.05 -17.20
N SER A 55 -12.60 5.17 -18.21
CA SER A 55 -12.83 3.74 -18.09
C SER A 55 -11.56 3.01 -17.68
N ALA A 56 -11.65 2.17 -16.67
CA ALA A 56 -10.55 1.29 -16.27
C ALA A 56 -10.21 0.24 -17.34
N SER A 57 -11.16 -0.11 -18.23
CA SER A 57 -10.94 -1.05 -19.33
C SER A 57 -9.99 -0.53 -20.41
N ASP A 58 -9.72 0.78 -20.43
CA ASP A 58 -8.80 1.41 -21.40
C ASP A 58 -7.33 1.37 -20.90
N LEU A 59 -7.10 0.89 -19.69
CA LEU A 59 -5.78 0.66 -19.13
C LEU A 59 -5.23 -0.69 -19.65
N THR A 60 -4.65 -0.67 -20.85
CA THR A 60 -4.10 -1.88 -21.49
C THR A 60 -2.65 -2.15 -21.12
N SER A 61 -1.95 -1.15 -20.58
CA SER A 61 -0.55 -1.25 -20.13
C SER A 61 -0.20 -0.15 -19.12
N GLY A 62 0.89 -0.36 -18.38
CA GLY A 62 1.39 0.59 -17.41
C GLY A 62 0.95 0.28 -15.96
N THR A 63 1.33 1.16 -15.03
CA THR A 63 1.04 1.05 -13.59
C THR A 63 -0.02 2.07 -13.19
N LEU A 64 -1.07 1.61 -12.52
CA LEU A 64 -2.06 2.52 -11.95
C LEU A 64 -1.46 3.19 -10.70
N SER A 65 -1.41 4.51 -10.70
CA SER A 65 -0.97 5.26 -9.52
C SER A 65 -1.90 4.98 -8.33
N SER A 66 -1.32 4.80 -7.13
CA SER A 66 -2.08 4.64 -5.89
C SER A 66 -3.06 5.79 -5.63
N ALA A 67 -2.78 7.00 -6.15
CA ALA A 67 -3.69 8.15 -6.08
C ALA A 67 -5.05 7.90 -6.73
N ARG A 68 -5.12 6.99 -7.71
CA ARG A 68 -6.35 6.64 -8.44
C ARG A 68 -7.15 5.49 -7.82
N LEU A 69 -6.60 4.84 -6.81
CA LEU A 69 -7.31 3.80 -6.07
C LEU A 69 -8.29 4.43 -5.06
N PRO A 70 -9.43 3.81 -4.80
CA PRO A 70 -10.34 4.29 -3.76
C PRO A 70 -9.74 4.14 -2.36
N ALA A 71 -10.24 4.92 -1.39
CA ALA A 71 -9.94 4.71 0.02
C ALA A 71 -10.30 3.28 0.45
N GLY A 72 -9.49 2.70 1.33
CA GLY A 72 -9.62 1.31 1.75
C GLY A 72 -8.88 0.29 0.87
N SER A 73 -8.31 0.72 -0.28
CA SER A 73 -7.48 -0.18 -1.10
C SER A 73 -6.17 -0.53 -0.40
N ILE A 74 -5.73 -1.77 -0.52
CA ILE A 74 -4.38 -2.18 -0.12
C ILE A 74 -3.42 -1.70 -1.22
N ILE A 75 -2.45 -0.86 -0.85
CA ILE A 75 -1.52 -0.23 -1.79
C ILE A 75 -0.07 -0.69 -1.60
N GLN A 76 0.25 -1.29 -0.46
CA GLN A 76 1.55 -1.88 -0.19
C GLN A 76 1.39 -3.07 0.77
N VAL A 77 2.16 -4.14 0.54
CA VAL A 77 2.26 -5.28 1.45
C VAL A 77 3.74 -5.57 1.69
N VAL A 78 4.11 -5.68 2.95
CA VAL A 78 5.46 -6.08 3.38
C VAL A 78 5.32 -7.30 4.28
N HIS A 79 6.16 -8.30 4.05
CA HIS A 79 6.18 -9.52 4.83
C HIS A 79 7.60 -9.80 5.30
N ALA A 80 7.75 -10.20 6.55
CA ALA A 80 9.00 -10.66 7.12
C ALA A 80 8.79 -11.91 7.96
N THR A 81 9.80 -12.77 7.95
CA THR A 81 9.85 -14.00 8.74
C THR A 81 11.10 -14.00 9.62
N ASP A 82 10.97 -14.55 10.81
CA ASP A 82 12.10 -14.85 11.69
C ASP A 82 12.15 -16.35 11.95
N ILE A 83 13.27 -16.97 11.61
CA ILE A 83 13.56 -18.41 11.80
C ILE A 83 14.57 -18.66 12.92
N VAL A 84 15.07 -17.60 13.53
CA VAL A 84 16.08 -17.72 14.60
C VAL A 84 15.37 -17.82 15.94
N ALA A 85 15.55 -18.94 16.62
CA ALA A 85 14.98 -19.12 17.95
C ALA A 85 15.57 -18.11 18.95
N THR A 86 14.73 -17.14 19.36
CA THR A 86 15.11 -16.14 20.35
C THR A 86 14.49 -16.48 21.69
N ALA A 87 15.32 -16.83 22.68
CA ALA A 87 14.88 -17.13 24.02
C ALA A 87 14.78 -15.86 24.87
N ILE A 88 13.59 -15.58 25.36
CA ILE A 88 13.30 -14.45 26.28
C ILE A 88 13.13 -15.00 27.69
N ALA A 89 13.92 -14.49 28.63
CA ALA A 89 13.81 -14.81 30.06
C ALA A 89 13.60 -13.55 30.93
N SER A 90 13.37 -12.40 30.29
CA SER A 90 13.24 -11.10 30.93
C SER A 90 11.81 -10.86 31.42
N THR A 91 11.65 -10.27 32.59
CA THR A 91 10.36 -9.72 33.07
C THR A 91 10.05 -8.34 32.50
N SER A 92 11.01 -7.73 31.77
CA SER A 92 10.83 -6.52 30.98
C SER A 92 10.73 -6.89 29.49
N TYR A 93 9.98 -6.09 28.74
CA TYR A 93 9.84 -6.31 27.31
C TYR A 93 11.18 -6.24 26.58
N THR A 94 11.46 -7.23 25.75
CA THR A 94 12.69 -7.41 24.99
C THR A 94 12.33 -7.80 23.55
N ASP A 95 13.10 -7.33 22.57
CA ASP A 95 12.88 -7.66 21.18
C ASP A 95 13.05 -9.18 20.94
N ILE A 96 12.12 -9.77 20.20
CA ILE A 96 12.17 -11.19 19.84
C ILE A 96 12.86 -11.44 18.49
N GLY A 97 13.33 -10.40 17.80
CA GLY A 97 13.96 -10.48 16.48
C GLY A 97 13.01 -10.21 15.30
N LEU A 98 11.70 -10.40 15.48
CA LEU A 98 10.72 -10.23 14.42
C LEU A 98 10.38 -8.76 14.20
N SER A 99 10.67 -8.26 13.00
CA SER A 99 10.36 -6.89 12.61
C SER A 99 10.15 -6.75 11.09
N ALA A 100 9.38 -5.74 10.70
CA ALA A 100 9.19 -5.34 9.31
C ALA A 100 9.06 -3.82 9.22
N SER A 101 9.51 -3.24 8.11
CA SER A 101 9.43 -1.79 7.88
C SER A 101 8.61 -1.48 6.64
N ILE A 102 7.82 -0.43 6.71
CA ILE A 102 6.94 0.02 5.64
C ILE A 102 7.03 1.54 5.52
N THR A 103 6.80 2.08 4.32
CA THR A 103 6.83 3.54 4.07
C THR A 103 5.42 4.01 3.67
N PRO A 104 4.53 4.28 4.64
CA PRO A 104 3.13 4.57 4.34
C PRO A 104 2.94 5.96 3.74
N GLN A 105 1.94 6.08 2.85
CA GLN A 105 1.49 7.36 2.29
C GLN A 105 0.78 8.20 3.36
N THR A 106 0.59 9.48 3.05
CA THR A 106 -0.18 10.39 3.91
C THR A 106 -1.61 9.87 4.09
N ASN A 107 -2.12 9.93 5.32
CA ASN A 107 -3.45 9.46 5.74
C ASN A 107 -3.70 7.95 5.60
N SER A 108 -2.73 7.17 5.20
CA SER A 108 -2.85 5.71 5.19
C SER A 108 -2.92 5.14 6.60
N LYS A 109 -3.46 3.93 6.69
CA LYS A 109 -3.45 3.08 7.88
C LYS A 109 -2.58 1.86 7.60
N VAL A 110 -2.05 1.23 8.62
CA VAL A 110 -1.32 -0.03 8.48
C VAL A 110 -2.02 -1.11 9.27
N LEU A 111 -2.42 -2.18 8.59
CA LEU A 111 -2.87 -3.41 9.22
C LEU A 111 -1.66 -4.31 9.45
N ILE A 112 -1.45 -4.70 10.69
CA ILE A 112 -0.38 -5.58 11.13
C ILE A 112 -1.00 -6.93 11.51
N ILE A 113 -0.48 -8.00 10.91
CA ILE A 113 -0.82 -9.38 11.27
C ILE A 113 0.49 -10.04 11.68
N ALA A 114 0.59 -10.50 12.92
CA ALA A 114 1.75 -11.23 13.40
C ALA A 114 1.34 -12.62 13.85
N ASP A 115 2.09 -13.60 13.38
CA ASP A 115 1.95 -15.00 13.73
C ASP A 115 3.22 -15.47 14.47
N LEU A 116 3.05 -15.84 15.71
CA LEU A 116 4.14 -16.15 16.61
C LEU A 116 4.11 -17.63 16.95
N GLN A 117 5.24 -18.28 16.77
CA GLN A 117 5.50 -19.62 17.27
C GLN A 117 6.26 -19.53 18.57
N THR A 118 5.75 -20.16 19.61
CA THR A 118 6.39 -20.17 20.94
C THR A 118 6.65 -21.59 21.41
N HIS A 119 7.78 -21.74 22.09
CA HIS A 119 8.19 -22.98 22.72
C HIS A 119 8.53 -22.73 24.20
N LEU A 120 7.81 -23.39 25.07
CA LEU A 120 8.03 -23.40 26.51
C LEU A 120 8.60 -24.74 26.92
N ALA A 121 9.87 -24.78 27.32
CA ALA A 121 10.60 -26.02 27.58
C ALA A 121 10.25 -26.70 28.91
N SER A 122 9.50 -26.05 29.82
CA SER A 122 9.01 -26.65 31.06
C SER A 122 7.86 -25.83 31.66
N GLY A 123 6.90 -26.45 32.30
CA GLY A 123 5.64 -25.86 32.74
C GLY A 123 5.71 -24.74 33.78
N ASN A 124 4.57 -24.11 34.05
CA ASN A 124 4.35 -22.95 34.90
C ASN A 124 4.90 -21.63 34.31
N TYR A 125 4.66 -21.40 33.03
CA TYR A 125 5.11 -20.22 32.33
C TYR A 125 3.98 -19.46 31.68
N GLY A 126 4.21 -18.16 31.54
CA GLY A 126 3.42 -17.27 30.73
C GLY A 126 4.33 -16.23 30.09
N TYR A 127 3.84 -15.67 29.03
CA TYR A 127 4.50 -14.56 28.35
C TYR A 127 3.46 -13.52 27.92
N TRP A 128 3.93 -12.30 27.75
CA TRP A 128 3.18 -11.21 27.15
C TRP A 128 3.94 -10.71 25.94
N VAL A 129 3.22 -10.30 24.92
CA VAL A 129 3.75 -9.74 23.70
C VAL A 129 3.22 -8.34 23.54
N GLN A 130 4.04 -7.41 23.04
CA GLN A 130 3.60 -6.10 22.61
C GLN A 130 4.11 -5.79 21.21
N LEU A 131 3.33 -5.01 20.46
CA LEU A 131 3.72 -4.45 19.18
C LEU A 131 4.35 -3.08 19.42
N MET A 132 5.52 -2.87 18.85
CA MET A 132 6.20 -1.59 18.83
C MET A 132 6.12 -0.96 17.44
N ARG A 133 5.96 0.35 17.39
CA ARG A 133 6.16 1.19 16.22
C ARG A 133 7.37 2.06 16.49
N ASP A 134 8.46 1.81 15.76
CA ASP A 134 9.77 2.40 16.02
C ASP A 134 10.21 2.18 17.48
N SER A 135 10.32 3.24 18.28
CA SER A 135 10.68 3.19 19.70
C SER A 135 9.47 3.26 20.66
N THR A 136 8.24 3.39 20.13
CA THR A 136 7.04 3.60 20.91
C THR A 136 6.12 2.38 20.82
N ALA A 137 5.50 1.96 21.91
CA ALA A 137 4.50 0.89 21.87
C ALA A 137 3.30 1.35 21.03
N ALA A 138 3.06 0.69 19.89
CA ALA A 138 1.95 1.02 18.99
C ALA A 138 0.59 0.77 19.65
N SER A 139 0.56 -0.18 20.57
CA SER A 139 -0.61 -0.58 21.33
C SER A 139 -0.84 0.24 22.59
N SER A 140 0.07 1.13 22.98
CA SER A 140 -0.06 1.90 24.23
C SER A 140 -1.23 2.89 24.24
N ASN A 141 -1.83 3.17 23.08
CA ASN A 141 -3.05 3.98 22.97
C ASN A 141 -4.35 3.17 22.93
N VAL A 142 -4.26 1.85 23.01
CA VAL A 142 -5.41 0.97 23.16
C VAL A 142 -5.43 0.54 24.62
N ALA A 143 -6.45 0.94 25.35
CA ALA A 143 -6.62 0.69 26.80
C ALA A 143 -6.70 -0.81 27.17
N THR A 144 -6.50 -1.68 26.23
CA THR A 144 -6.36 -3.11 26.38
C THR A 144 -5.15 -3.52 25.55
N ASP A 145 -4.06 -3.77 26.24
CA ASP A 145 -2.87 -4.39 25.72
C ASP A 145 -3.23 -5.48 24.71
N PRO A 146 -2.83 -5.42 23.44
CA PRO A 146 -2.91 -6.59 22.57
C PRO A 146 -1.77 -7.53 22.98
N SER A 147 -1.78 -7.91 24.24
CA SER A 147 -0.89 -8.90 24.76
C SER A 147 -1.52 -10.25 24.52
N VAL A 148 -0.97 -10.99 23.58
CA VAL A 148 -1.16 -12.43 23.62
C VAL A 148 -0.49 -12.87 24.93
N SER A 149 -1.30 -13.27 25.90
CA SER A 149 -0.80 -13.86 27.12
C SER A 149 -1.12 -15.35 27.10
N TYR A 150 -0.14 -16.15 27.31
CA TYR A 150 -0.30 -17.57 27.58
C TYR A 150 0.23 -17.87 28.97
N TYR A 151 -0.52 -18.63 29.73
CA TYR A 151 -0.10 -19.12 31.04
C TYR A 151 -0.44 -20.59 31.14
N ASP A 152 0.57 -21.44 31.33
CA ASP A 152 0.40 -22.85 31.61
C ASP A 152 0.84 -23.16 33.05
N ASN A 153 -0.06 -23.69 33.83
CA ASN A 153 0.17 -24.15 35.21
C ASN A 153 0.09 -25.67 35.33
N SER A 154 0.13 -26.39 34.20
CA SER A 154 -0.06 -27.84 34.20
C SER A 154 1.18 -28.63 34.63
N GLY A 155 2.34 -27.98 34.76
CA GLY A 155 3.60 -28.66 35.01
C GLY A 155 4.09 -29.47 33.80
N SER A 156 3.44 -29.30 32.64
CA SER A 156 3.79 -29.97 31.39
C SER A 156 5.19 -29.56 30.93
N THR A 157 5.90 -30.49 30.37
CA THR A 157 7.20 -30.27 29.73
C THR A 157 6.98 -30.19 28.20
N ASP A 158 7.51 -29.16 27.56
CA ASP A 158 7.47 -28.98 26.11
C ASP A 158 6.09 -28.59 25.54
N VAL A 159 5.72 -27.33 25.75
CA VAL A 159 4.51 -26.75 25.13
C VAL A 159 4.90 -25.90 23.93
N ARG A 160 4.34 -26.23 22.79
CA ARG A 160 4.48 -25.43 21.56
C ARG A 160 3.13 -24.82 21.22
N GLN A 161 3.13 -23.53 20.96
CA GLN A 161 1.91 -22.79 20.66
C GLN A 161 2.12 -21.83 19.51
N GLN A 162 1.10 -21.75 18.65
CA GLN A 162 0.97 -20.70 17.65
C GLN A 162 -0.04 -19.68 18.16
N SER A 163 0.32 -18.42 18.06
CA SER A 163 -0.53 -17.30 18.45
C SER A 163 -0.50 -16.23 17.37
N THR A 164 -1.67 -15.89 16.86
CA THR A 164 -1.82 -14.83 15.86
C THR A 164 -2.51 -13.63 16.49
N PHE A 165 -2.00 -12.45 16.24
CA PHE A 165 -2.70 -11.22 16.58
C PHE A 165 -2.75 -10.27 15.39
N THR A 166 -3.78 -9.43 15.39
CA THR A 166 -4.03 -8.44 14.35
C THR A 166 -4.22 -7.08 14.99
N PHE A 167 -3.57 -6.07 14.45
CA PHE A 167 -3.68 -4.69 14.91
C PHE A 167 -3.80 -3.75 13.71
N LEU A 168 -4.74 -2.79 13.78
CA LEU A 168 -4.86 -1.73 12.80
C LEU A 168 -4.33 -0.42 13.39
N ASP A 169 -3.16 0.00 12.94
CA ASP A 169 -2.62 1.32 13.26
C ASP A 169 -3.28 2.37 12.36
N SER A 170 -4.19 3.14 12.93
CA SER A 170 -4.90 4.22 12.24
C SER A 170 -4.23 5.59 12.39
N SER A 171 -3.12 5.66 13.13
CA SER A 171 -2.42 6.91 13.45
C SER A 171 -0.95 6.85 13.04
N VAL A 172 -0.68 6.24 11.89
CA VAL A 172 0.67 5.94 11.41
C VAL A 172 1.51 7.19 11.17
N GLY A 173 0.89 8.30 10.74
CA GLY A 173 1.61 9.53 10.40
C GLY A 173 2.50 9.40 9.15
N GLY A 174 2.12 8.53 8.22
CA GLY A 174 2.83 8.31 6.96
C GLY A 174 2.92 9.57 6.10
N ASN A 175 3.99 9.70 5.34
CA ASN A 175 4.25 10.83 4.44
C ASN A 175 4.81 10.39 3.07
N GLY A 176 4.83 9.09 2.80
CA GLY A 176 5.38 8.50 1.57
C GLY A 176 6.90 8.50 1.46
N SER A 177 7.62 8.92 2.50
CA SER A 177 9.08 9.05 2.48
C SER A 177 9.77 8.47 3.72
N THR A 178 9.11 8.53 4.88
CA THR A 178 9.66 8.04 6.14
C THR A 178 9.29 6.57 6.33
N SER A 179 10.30 5.74 6.53
CA SER A 179 10.11 4.33 6.88
C SER A 179 9.74 4.20 8.35
N ILE A 180 8.75 3.39 8.63
CA ILE A 180 8.24 3.06 9.96
C ILE A 180 8.48 1.57 10.18
N THR A 181 9.08 1.23 11.33
CA THR A 181 9.38 -0.16 11.68
C THR A 181 8.41 -0.65 12.74
N TYR A 182 7.74 -1.74 12.43
CA TYR A 182 6.97 -2.51 13.41
C TYR A 182 7.79 -3.69 13.87
N LYS A 183 7.86 -3.90 15.18
CA LYS A 183 8.59 -5.02 15.78
C LYS A 183 7.82 -5.59 16.96
N ILE A 184 8.10 -6.83 17.26
CA ILE A 184 7.49 -7.55 18.37
C ILE A 184 8.46 -7.61 19.53
N GLN A 185 7.97 -7.28 20.72
CA GLN A 185 8.66 -7.49 21.98
C GLN A 185 7.88 -8.46 22.85
N ALA A 186 8.59 -9.21 23.65
CA ALA A 186 8.00 -10.09 24.64
C ALA A 186 8.65 -9.93 26.02
N LYS A 187 7.90 -10.30 27.06
CA LYS A 187 8.40 -10.51 28.42
C LYS A 187 7.80 -11.78 28.98
N THR A 188 8.42 -12.36 29.98
CA THR A 188 7.99 -13.60 30.60
C THR A 188 7.53 -13.39 32.05
N VAL A 189 6.71 -14.30 32.53
CA VAL A 189 6.35 -14.39 33.93
C VAL A 189 7.53 -14.96 34.71
N ALA A 190 7.88 -14.30 35.81
CA ALA A 190 8.90 -14.76 36.76
C ALA A 190 10.29 -15.08 36.15
N GLY A 191 10.65 -14.44 35.05
CA GLY A 191 11.98 -14.59 34.42
C GLY A 191 12.26 -15.99 33.84
N ARG A 192 11.21 -16.73 33.50
CA ARG A 192 11.34 -18.06 32.88
C ARG A 192 11.56 -17.94 31.37
N SER A 193 12.30 -18.88 30.77
CA SER A 193 12.65 -18.80 29.35
C SER A 193 11.51 -19.28 28.44
N VAL A 194 11.14 -18.45 27.50
CA VAL A 194 10.24 -18.79 26.38
C VAL A 194 10.99 -18.51 25.08
N ALA A 195 11.08 -19.48 24.19
CA ALA A 195 11.65 -19.30 22.88
C ALA A 195 10.56 -18.86 21.88
N PHE A 196 10.89 -17.85 21.09
CA PHE A 196 10.09 -17.38 19.97
C PHE A 196 10.80 -17.77 18.67
N SER A 197 10.04 -18.21 17.69
CA SER A 197 10.53 -18.78 16.43
C SER A 197 11.31 -20.09 16.59
N ALA A 198 11.34 -20.86 15.53
CA ALA A 198 12.22 -22.02 15.36
C ALA A 198 12.43 -22.23 13.86
N SER A 199 13.49 -22.94 13.47
CA SER A 199 13.75 -23.24 12.06
C SER A 199 12.61 -24.01 11.37
N GLU A 200 11.86 -24.79 12.14
CA GLU A 200 10.72 -25.60 11.67
C GLU A 200 9.37 -24.88 11.80
N ALA A 201 9.33 -23.76 12.53
CA ALA A 201 8.13 -22.99 12.81
C ALA A 201 8.48 -21.50 12.93
N PRO A 202 8.58 -20.78 11.80
CA PRO A 202 8.97 -19.38 11.79
C PRO A 202 7.89 -18.49 12.41
N ALA A 203 8.29 -17.44 13.11
CA ALA A 203 7.41 -16.30 13.37
C ALA A 203 7.34 -15.41 12.15
N MET A 204 6.18 -14.81 11.90
CA MET A 204 5.91 -14.00 10.72
C MET A 204 5.23 -12.70 11.10
N ILE A 205 5.53 -11.64 10.35
CA ILE A 205 4.82 -10.37 10.43
C ILE A 205 4.47 -9.89 9.03
N THR A 206 3.21 -9.54 8.82
CA THR A 206 2.72 -8.95 7.58
C THR A 206 2.16 -7.57 7.86
N LEU A 207 2.63 -6.59 7.10
CA LEU A 207 2.17 -5.22 7.13
C LEU A 207 1.41 -4.94 5.84
N MET A 208 0.19 -4.43 5.93
CA MET A 208 -0.62 -4.04 4.79
C MET A 208 -0.99 -2.56 4.92
N GLU A 209 -0.53 -1.76 3.96
CA GLU A 209 -0.94 -0.37 3.89
C GLU A 209 -2.31 -0.25 3.26
N ILE A 210 -3.23 0.37 3.99
CA ILE A 210 -4.59 0.66 3.57
C ILE A 210 -4.68 2.15 3.28
N LYS A 211 -5.03 2.51 2.05
CA LYS A 211 -5.20 3.88 1.62
C LYS A 211 -6.30 4.58 2.42
N GLY A 212 -6.00 5.76 2.94
CA GLY A 212 -6.97 6.66 3.58
C GLY A 212 -7.74 7.55 2.63
#